data_17a005d60da1ccea590d76d5beb9eee3
#
_entry.id   17a005d60da1ccea590d76d5beb9eee3
#
_cell.length_a   1.000
_cell.length_b   1.000
_cell.length_c   1.000
_cell.angle_alpha   90.00
_cell.angle_beta   90.00
_cell.angle_gamma   90.00
#
_symmetry.space_group_name_H-M   'P 1'
#
loop_
_entity.id
_entity.type
_entity.pdbx_description
1 polymer ?
#
loop_
_entity_poly.entity_id
_entity_poly.type
_entity_poly.pdbx_seq_one_letter_code
_entity_poly.pdbx_strand_id
1 'polypeptide(L)'
;MFFFLSMVLFGVLKEFLVYNLPIMAVPKGIHDDWIMVHMADALRGGRWLGEYNDLTLTKGMFFPFYLAVLNFLHLSYLSVSAFLYTVSCMIFVYALRPLLKKYRACLTLYLVLLWNPVSYSVQAFQRVYRNSISYIQVLLIFGGLLALWLRRKEPVKKQLLWLLTAAIGMVTFFYTREDAIWVEPFLIVFVLVYLGNLFVLWRKEHAKVYVAKAVLILLPFLSVWGAGQLIA
;
A
#
# COMPACT_ATOMS: atom_id res chain seq x y z
N MET A 1 18.13 -4.47 18.25
CA MET A 1 18.57 -3.07 18.08
C MET A 1 19.32 -2.89 16.75
N PHE A 2 20.46 -3.52 16.51
CA PHE A 2 21.26 -3.37 15.28
C PHE A 2 20.51 -3.60 13.97
N PHE A 3 19.64 -4.61 13.90
CA PHE A 3 18.85 -4.89 12.70
C PHE A 3 17.93 -3.73 12.30
N PHE A 4 17.18 -3.20 13.24
CA PHE A 4 16.29 -2.06 12.98
C PHE A 4 17.10 -0.80 12.59
N LEU A 5 18.18 -0.56 13.28
CA LEU A 5 19.07 0.56 12.97
C LEU A 5 19.66 0.46 11.55
N SER A 6 20.06 -0.74 11.12
CA SER A 6 20.52 -0.97 9.74
C SER A 6 19.43 -0.65 8.71
N MET A 7 18.18 -1.08 8.95
CA MET A 7 17.07 -0.78 8.03
C MET A 7 16.83 0.73 7.94
N VAL A 8 16.85 1.44 9.06
CA VAL A 8 16.71 2.90 9.09
C VAL A 8 17.85 3.58 8.34
N LEU A 9 19.11 3.16 8.58
CA LEU A 9 20.28 3.71 7.91
C LEU A 9 20.18 3.60 6.38
N PHE A 10 19.82 2.42 5.87
CA PHE A 10 19.64 2.23 4.42
C PHE A 10 18.42 3.00 3.87
N GLY A 11 17.38 3.18 4.67
CA GLY A 11 16.24 4.02 4.32
C GLY A 11 16.65 5.50 4.20
N VAL A 12 17.41 6.01 5.15
CA VAL A 12 17.96 7.40 5.11
C VAL A 12 18.90 7.57 3.93
N LEU A 13 19.76 6.58 3.65
CA LEU A 13 20.63 6.61 2.48
C LEU A 13 19.81 6.69 1.17
N LYS A 14 18.73 5.90 1.08
CA LYS A 14 17.84 5.97 -0.08
C LYS A 14 17.21 7.34 -0.23
N GLU A 15 16.70 7.90 0.86
CA GLU A 15 16.10 9.23 0.86
C GLU A 15 17.08 10.29 0.37
N PHE A 16 18.31 10.25 0.87
CA PHE A 16 19.39 11.15 0.44
C PHE A 16 19.68 11.04 -1.06
N LEU A 17 19.72 9.82 -1.62
CA LEU A 17 19.98 9.59 -3.04
C LEU A 17 18.79 10.02 -3.92
N VAL A 18 17.57 9.89 -3.44
CA VAL A 18 16.36 10.25 -4.18
C VAL A 18 16.09 11.75 -4.14
N TYR A 19 16.54 12.46 -3.10
CA TYR A 19 16.25 13.87 -2.88
C TYR A 19 16.57 14.77 -4.08
N ASN A 20 17.65 14.48 -4.79
CA ASN A 20 18.13 15.26 -5.94
C ASN A 20 17.66 14.69 -7.30
N LEU A 21 16.83 13.66 -7.34
CA LEU A 21 16.33 13.15 -8.60
C LEU A 21 15.33 14.14 -9.24
N PRO A 22 15.36 14.31 -10.56
CA PRO A 22 14.40 15.17 -11.25
C PRO A 22 13.01 14.54 -11.27
N ILE A 23 12.00 15.39 -11.13
CA ILE A 23 10.62 15.01 -11.46
C ILE A 23 10.50 15.05 -12.98
N MET A 24 10.01 13.95 -13.56
CA MET A 24 9.89 13.81 -15.01
C MET A 24 8.48 14.14 -15.47
N ALA A 25 8.36 15.20 -16.28
CA ALA A 25 7.16 15.47 -17.05
C ALA A 25 7.26 14.72 -18.39
N VAL A 26 6.23 13.99 -18.77
CA VAL A 26 6.17 13.25 -20.04
C VAL A 26 5.22 13.97 -20.99
N PRO A 27 5.72 14.73 -21.98
CA PRO A 27 4.87 15.54 -22.87
C PRO A 27 3.84 14.73 -23.65
N LYS A 28 4.16 13.50 -24.01
CA LYS A 28 3.24 12.57 -24.72
C LYS A 28 2.24 11.89 -23.80
N GLY A 29 2.45 11.95 -22.48
CA GLY A 29 1.56 11.43 -21.46
C GLY A 29 0.60 12.49 -20.91
N ILE A 30 0.43 13.58 -21.63
CA ILE A 30 -0.37 14.75 -21.22
C ILE A 30 -1.76 14.34 -20.71
N HIS A 31 -2.42 13.42 -21.38
CA HIS A 31 -3.79 13.04 -20.99
C HIS A 31 -3.86 12.48 -19.57
N ASP A 32 -2.98 11.57 -19.21
CA ASP A 32 -3.04 10.92 -17.89
C ASP A 32 -2.36 11.76 -16.79
N ASP A 33 -1.14 12.21 -17.01
CA ASP A 33 -0.38 12.98 -16.00
C ASP A 33 -1.04 14.34 -15.73
N TRP A 34 -1.46 15.00 -16.79
CA TRP A 34 -2.13 16.30 -16.72
C TRP A 34 -3.47 16.22 -15.99
N ILE A 35 -4.30 15.19 -16.27
CA ILE A 35 -5.58 14.98 -15.58
C ILE A 35 -5.37 14.81 -14.08
N MET A 36 -4.42 13.98 -13.65
CA MET A 36 -4.14 13.73 -12.23
C MET A 36 -3.74 15.01 -11.49
N VAL A 37 -2.90 15.85 -12.13
CA VAL A 37 -2.48 17.14 -11.56
C VAL A 37 -3.65 18.13 -11.51
N HIS A 38 -4.48 18.18 -12.55
CA HIS A 38 -5.66 19.04 -12.61
C HIS A 38 -6.71 18.66 -11.56
N MET A 39 -6.97 17.36 -11.37
CA MET A 39 -7.84 16.87 -10.32
C MET A 39 -7.30 17.24 -8.94
N ALA A 40 -5.98 17.17 -8.72
CA ALA A 40 -5.36 17.58 -7.47
C ALA A 40 -5.47 19.09 -7.22
N ASP A 41 -5.32 19.91 -8.26
CA ASP A 41 -5.49 21.37 -8.16
C ASP A 41 -6.95 21.75 -7.90
N ALA A 42 -7.90 21.07 -8.53
CA ALA A 42 -9.31 21.25 -8.26
C ALA A 42 -9.66 20.94 -6.79
N LEU A 43 -9.14 19.84 -6.24
CA LEU A 43 -9.30 19.49 -4.82
C LEU A 43 -8.76 20.58 -3.90
N ARG A 44 -7.60 21.16 -4.22
CA ARG A 44 -7.03 22.30 -3.47
C ARG A 44 -7.94 23.53 -3.51
N GLY A 45 -8.57 23.79 -4.66
CA GLY A 45 -9.52 24.88 -4.84
C GLY A 45 -10.89 24.63 -4.23
N GLY A 46 -11.09 23.55 -3.46
CA GLY A 46 -12.38 23.18 -2.87
C GLY A 46 -13.41 22.65 -3.88
N ARG A 47 -12.99 22.33 -5.08
CA ARG A 47 -13.81 21.72 -6.13
C ARG A 47 -13.51 20.23 -6.20
N TRP A 48 -14.52 19.41 -5.95
CA TRP A 48 -14.36 17.96 -5.99
C TRP A 48 -13.92 17.47 -7.37
N LEU A 49 -12.65 17.02 -7.49
CA LEU A 49 -12.02 16.46 -8.70
C LEU A 49 -12.15 17.31 -10.00
N GLY A 50 -12.74 18.50 -9.95
CA GLY A 50 -12.93 19.40 -11.10
C GLY A 50 -14.13 19.09 -11.97
N GLU A 51 -14.02 19.36 -13.28
CA GLU A 51 -15.09 19.10 -14.23
C GLU A 51 -15.32 17.59 -14.41
N TYR A 52 -16.60 17.22 -14.41
CA TYR A 52 -17.02 15.84 -14.59
C TYR A 52 -17.14 15.52 -16.07
N ASN A 53 -16.20 14.78 -16.61
CA ASN A 53 -16.17 14.36 -18.00
C ASN A 53 -15.76 12.89 -18.13
N ASP A 54 -15.80 12.34 -19.35
CA ASP A 54 -15.49 10.94 -19.63
C ASP A 54 -14.08 10.53 -19.15
N LEU A 55 -13.14 11.46 -19.11
CA LEU A 55 -11.76 11.20 -18.67
C LEU A 55 -11.64 11.15 -17.15
N THR A 56 -12.37 12.00 -16.44
CA THR A 56 -12.36 12.03 -14.96
C THR A 56 -13.12 10.85 -14.35
N LEU A 57 -14.18 10.38 -15.02
CA LEU A 57 -14.98 9.22 -14.61
C LEU A 57 -14.18 7.92 -14.47
N THR A 58 -13.17 7.75 -15.31
CA THR A 58 -12.37 6.53 -15.37
C THR A 58 -11.15 6.54 -14.47
N LYS A 59 -10.90 7.61 -13.72
CA LYS A 59 -9.68 7.77 -12.92
C LYS A 59 -9.93 7.64 -11.42
N GLY A 60 -9.09 6.82 -10.78
CA GLY A 60 -9.11 6.67 -9.33
C GLY A 60 -8.72 7.97 -8.62
N MET A 61 -9.47 8.33 -7.58
CA MET A 61 -9.32 9.60 -6.88
C MET A 61 -8.16 9.66 -5.89
N PHE A 62 -7.63 8.53 -5.45
CA PHE A 62 -6.65 8.52 -4.36
C PHE A 62 -5.33 9.19 -4.76
N PHE A 63 -4.86 9.00 -6.01
CA PHE A 63 -3.61 9.62 -6.43
C PHE A 63 -3.72 11.16 -6.55
N PRO A 64 -4.76 11.75 -7.16
CA PRO A 64 -5.01 13.18 -7.08
C PRO A 64 -5.10 13.71 -5.65
N PHE A 65 -5.78 13.00 -4.76
CA PHE A 65 -5.85 13.35 -3.34
C PHE A 65 -4.46 13.34 -2.69
N TYR A 66 -3.65 12.32 -2.95
CA TYR A 66 -2.27 12.25 -2.48
C TYR A 66 -1.46 13.47 -2.94
N LEU A 67 -1.53 13.84 -4.21
CA LEU A 67 -0.85 15.03 -4.73
C LEU A 67 -1.34 16.32 -4.07
N ALA A 68 -2.65 16.46 -3.88
CA ALA A 68 -3.26 17.63 -3.22
C ALA A 68 -2.75 17.78 -1.78
N VAL A 69 -2.68 16.67 -1.02
CA VAL A 69 -2.15 16.65 0.35
C VAL A 69 -0.67 17.01 0.37
N LEU A 70 0.15 16.46 -0.52
CA LEU A 70 1.56 16.81 -0.61
C LEU A 70 1.78 18.30 -0.88
N ASN A 71 1.01 18.84 -1.80
CA ASN A 71 1.07 20.26 -2.13
C ASN A 71 0.60 21.14 -0.97
N PHE A 72 -0.49 20.77 -0.31
CA PHE A 72 -1.01 21.49 0.87
C PHE A 72 0.02 21.55 2.01
N LEU A 73 0.73 20.46 2.24
CA LEU A 73 1.77 20.32 3.27
C LEU A 73 3.15 20.82 2.81
N HIS A 74 3.29 21.31 1.57
CA HIS A 74 4.56 21.72 0.97
C HIS A 74 5.65 20.63 1.01
N LEU A 75 5.25 19.36 0.84
CA LEU A 75 6.16 18.20 0.88
C LEU A 75 6.62 17.80 -0.52
N SER A 76 7.89 17.37 -0.62
CA SER A 76 8.44 16.84 -1.87
C SER A 76 7.77 15.53 -2.25
N TYR A 77 7.27 15.45 -3.49
CA TYR A 77 6.65 14.24 -4.04
C TYR A 77 7.59 13.02 -4.01
N LEU A 78 8.84 13.20 -4.44
CA LEU A 78 9.81 12.10 -4.49
C LEU A 78 10.22 11.64 -3.10
N SER A 79 10.50 12.59 -2.19
CA SER A 79 10.88 12.25 -0.81
C SER A 79 9.78 11.51 -0.07
N VAL A 80 8.54 12.00 -0.13
CA VAL A 80 7.44 11.29 0.53
C VAL A 80 7.18 9.92 -0.08
N SER A 81 7.24 9.80 -1.41
CA SER A 81 7.10 8.51 -2.09
C SER A 81 8.22 7.53 -1.71
N ALA A 82 9.48 7.99 -1.61
CA ALA A 82 10.61 7.17 -1.15
C ALA A 82 10.47 6.75 0.30
N PHE A 83 10.05 7.66 1.18
CA PHE A 83 9.78 7.38 2.58
C PHE A 83 8.67 6.33 2.75
N LEU A 84 7.53 6.52 2.09
CA LEU A 84 6.42 5.56 2.14
C LEU A 84 6.83 4.19 1.61
N TYR A 85 7.61 4.16 0.53
CA TYR A 85 8.15 2.90 0.01
C TYR A 85 9.09 2.22 1.00
N THR A 86 10.00 2.96 1.60
CA THR A 86 10.93 2.46 2.62
C THR A 86 10.17 1.85 3.79
N VAL A 87 9.15 2.55 4.29
CA VAL A 87 8.28 2.07 5.38
C VAL A 87 7.52 0.82 4.96
N SER A 88 6.96 0.79 3.74
CA SER A 88 6.24 -0.40 3.24
C SER A 88 7.15 -1.62 3.11
N CYS A 89 8.41 -1.44 2.67
CA CYS A 89 9.43 -2.51 2.67
C CYS A 89 9.72 -3.02 4.09
N MET A 90 9.86 -2.12 5.07
CA MET A 90 10.07 -2.52 6.48
C MET A 90 8.89 -3.31 7.01
N ILE A 91 7.67 -2.84 6.77
CA ILE A 91 6.42 -3.52 7.17
C ILE A 91 6.35 -4.91 6.53
N PHE A 92 6.61 -5.03 5.24
CA PHE A 92 6.58 -6.29 4.51
C PHE A 92 7.61 -7.30 5.04
N VAL A 93 8.84 -6.87 5.27
CA VAL A 93 9.89 -7.73 5.85
C VAL A 93 9.53 -8.15 7.28
N TYR A 94 8.97 -7.25 8.08
CA TYR A 94 8.51 -7.57 9.42
C TYR A 94 7.31 -8.53 9.41
N ALA A 95 6.44 -8.42 8.41
CA ALA A 95 5.36 -9.38 8.17
C ALA A 95 5.88 -10.81 7.98
N LEU A 96 6.96 -10.96 7.20
CA LEU A 96 7.58 -12.25 6.88
C LEU A 96 8.56 -12.76 7.95
N ARG A 97 8.80 -12.02 9.02
CA ARG A 97 9.76 -12.41 10.06
C ARG A 97 9.53 -13.80 10.66
N PRO A 98 8.30 -14.30 10.91
CA PRO A 98 8.09 -15.65 11.40
C PRO A 98 8.64 -16.75 10.45
N LEU A 99 8.67 -16.45 9.16
CA LEU A 99 9.24 -17.33 8.12
C LEU A 99 10.76 -17.17 8.02
N LEU A 100 11.24 -15.93 8.10
CA LEU A 100 12.65 -15.55 7.98
C LEU A 100 13.31 -15.53 9.38
N LYS A 101 13.68 -16.68 9.90
CA LYS A 101 14.22 -16.83 11.27
C LYS A 101 15.52 -16.04 11.52
N LYS A 102 16.36 -15.86 10.48
CA LYS A 102 17.66 -15.17 10.59
C LYS A 102 17.55 -13.69 10.23
N TYR A 103 18.09 -12.81 11.07
CA TYR A 103 18.11 -11.37 10.81
C TYR A 103 18.82 -11.01 9.49
N ARG A 104 19.86 -11.76 9.11
CA ARG A 104 20.55 -11.58 7.81
C ARG A 104 19.58 -11.77 6.64
N ALA A 105 18.74 -12.81 6.67
CA ALA A 105 17.73 -13.04 5.62
C ALA A 105 16.70 -11.91 5.55
N CYS A 106 16.25 -11.38 6.70
CA CYS A 106 15.38 -10.22 6.74
C CYS A 106 16.05 -8.97 6.13
N LEU A 107 17.32 -8.72 6.48
CA LEU A 107 18.06 -7.58 5.95
C LEU A 107 18.32 -7.73 4.44
N THR A 108 18.68 -8.91 3.97
CA THR A 108 18.87 -9.17 2.54
C THR A 108 17.56 -8.92 1.78
N LEU A 109 16.43 -9.47 2.26
CA LEU A 109 15.13 -9.21 1.63
C LEU A 109 14.79 -7.72 1.62
N TYR A 110 15.02 -7.03 2.74
CA TYR A 110 14.81 -5.59 2.81
C TYR A 110 15.64 -4.82 1.77
N LEU A 111 16.93 -5.13 1.65
CA LEU A 111 17.81 -4.48 0.68
C LEU A 111 17.40 -4.76 -0.76
N VAL A 112 17.02 -6.01 -1.09
CA VAL A 112 16.53 -6.37 -2.41
C VAL A 112 15.25 -5.59 -2.76
N LEU A 113 14.32 -5.46 -1.82
CA LEU A 113 13.12 -4.66 -2.03
C LEU A 113 13.45 -3.16 -2.14
N LEU A 114 14.22 -2.63 -1.19
CA LEU A 114 14.53 -1.21 -1.11
C LEU A 114 15.26 -0.70 -2.37
N TRP A 115 16.17 -1.50 -2.90
CA TRP A 115 16.98 -1.17 -4.08
C TRP A 115 16.43 -1.77 -5.38
N ASN A 116 15.14 -2.16 -5.39
CA ASN A 116 14.50 -2.59 -6.60
C ASN A 116 14.50 -1.44 -7.64
N PRO A 117 14.88 -1.70 -8.91
CA PRO A 117 14.94 -0.67 -9.97
C PRO A 117 13.66 0.14 -10.13
N VAL A 118 12.49 -0.45 -9.92
CA VAL A 118 11.20 0.26 -9.98
C VAL A 118 11.15 1.45 -9.04
N SER A 119 11.80 1.35 -7.88
CA SER A 119 11.73 2.36 -6.81
C SER A 119 12.61 3.60 -7.01
N TYR A 120 13.28 3.74 -8.15
CA TYR A 120 14.04 4.91 -8.56
C TYR A 120 14.05 5.13 -10.08
N SER A 121 13.30 4.34 -10.84
CA SER A 121 13.23 4.47 -12.29
C SER A 121 12.48 5.75 -12.71
N VAL A 122 12.86 6.30 -13.84
CA VAL A 122 12.20 7.46 -14.44
C VAL A 122 10.71 7.19 -14.69
N GLN A 123 10.39 6.04 -15.26
CA GLN A 123 9.03 5.69 -15.69
C GLN A 123 8.08 5.39 -14.52
N ALA A 124 8.57 4.72 -13.49
CA ALA A 124 7.70 4.23 -12.42
C ALA A 124 7.73 5.12 -11.17
N PHE A 125 8.86 5.77 -10.87
CA PHE A 125 9.03 6.51 -9.62
C PHE A 125 9.09 8.04 -9.84
N GLN A 126 9.92 8.52 -10.78
CA GLN A 126 10.13 9.96 -10.97
C GLN A 126 8.97 10.63 -11.71
N ARG A 127 8.21 9.88 -12.49
CA ARG A 127 7.02 10.37 -13.18
C ARG A 127 5.88 10.63 -12.20
N VAL A 128 5.24 11.80 -12.29
CA VAL A 128 4.05 12.13 -11.49
C VAL A 128 2.84 11.35 -12.02
N TYR A 129 2.80 10.08 -11.65
CA TYR A 129 1.77 9.16 -12.12
C TYR A 129 1.47 8.08 -11.06
N ARG A 130 0.25 7.56 -11.07
CA ARG A 130 -0.25 6.57 -10.09
C ARG A 130 0.65 5.34 -9.88
N ASN A 131 1.45 4.98 -10.89
CA ASN A 131 2.36 3.84 -10.76
C ASN A 131 3.40 4.03 -9.64
N SER A 132 3.75 5.27 -9.32
CA SER A 132 4.75 5.59 -8.28
C SER A 132 4.35 5.16 -6.87
N ILE A 133 3.05 5.01 -6.60
CA ILE A 133 2.54 4.58 -5.29
C ILE A 133 1.94 3.17 -5.32
N SER A 134 1.63 2.62 -6.49
CA SER A 134 0.95 1.32 -6.60
C SER A 134 1.76 0.18 -5.97
N TYR A 135 3.08 0.16 -6.13
CA TYR A 135 3.94 -0.86 -5.53
C TYR A 135 4.04 -0.75 -4.00
N ILE A 136 3.89 0.47 -3.45
CA ILE A 136 3.80 0.71 -1.99
C ILE A 136 2.53 0.02 -1.46
N GLN A 137 1.41 0.26 -2.12
CA GLN A 137 0.09 -0.27 -1.76
C GLN A 137 0.08 -1.80 -1.85
N VAL A 138 0.66 -2.37 -2.91
CA VAL A 138 0.80 -3.83 -3.08
C VAL A 138 1.61 -4.45 -1.94
N LEU A 139 2.73 -3.83 -1.52
CA LEU A 139 3.50 -4.31 -0.37
C LEU A 139 2.69 -4.28 0.92
N LEU A 140 1.86 -3.26 1.15
CA LEU A 140 0.99 -3.17 2.33
C LEU A 140 -0.11 -4.24 2.29
N ILE A 141 -0.76 -4.47 1.16
CA ILE A 141 -1.79 -5.50 1.00
C ILE A 141 -1.19 -6.87 1.33
N PHE A 142 -0.19 -7.29 0.57
CA PHE A 142 0.39 -8.62 0.74
C PHE A 142 1.14 -8.76 2.06
N GLY A 143 1.80 -7.71 2.55
CA GLY A 143 2.43 -7.70 3.86
C GLY A 143 1.42 -7.91 4.98
N GLY A 144 0.31 -7.18 4.96
CA GLY A 144 -0.77 -7.33 5.94
C GLY A 144 -1.39 -8.73 5.92
N LEU A 145 -1.76 -9.22 4.73
CA LEU A 145 -2.39 -10.53 4.57
C LEU A 145 -1.45 -11.69 4.97
N LEU A 146 -0.19 -11.66 4.53
CA LEU A 146 0.81 -12.67 4.91
C LEU A 146 1.09 -12.65 6.40
N ALA A 147 1.14 -11.46 7.02
CA ALA A 147 1.30 -11.36 8.46
C ALA A 147 0.12 -11.98 9.22
N LEU A 148 -1.12 -11.76 8.78
CA LEU A 148 -2.31 -12.40 9.35
C LEU A 148 -2.22 -13.92 9.26
N TRP A 149 -1.83 -14.44 8.10
CA TRP A 149 -1.63 -15.88 7.89
C TRP A 149 -0.57 -16.46 8.82
N LEU A 150 0.60 -15.86 8.86
CA LEU A 150 1.74 -16.36 9.63
C LEU A 150 1.50 -16.27 11.13
N ARG A 151 0.68 -15.29 11.58
CA ARG A 151 0.34 -15.05 12.98
C ARG A 151 -1.08 -15.46 13.35
N ARG A 152 -1.72 -16.34 12.58
CA ARG A 152 -3.12 -16.75 12.77
C ARG A 152 -3.43 -17.34 14.15
N LYS A 153 -2.42 -17.86 14.85
CA LYS A 153 -2.55 -18.37 16.22
C LYS A 153 -2.35 -17.30 17.30
N GLU A 154 -1.80 -16.14 16.95
CA GLU A 154 -1.60 -15.06 17.91
C GLU A 154 -2.94 -14.41 18.32
N PRO A 155 -3.01 -13.70 19.47
CA PRO A 155 -4.23 -13.04 19.92
C PRO A 155 -4.67 -11.95 18.95
N VAL A 156 -5.99 -11.69 18.90
CA VAL A 156 -6.63 -10.71 17.99
C VAL A 156 -5.97 -9.33 18.05
N LYS A 157 -5.65 -8.85 19.25
CA LYS A 157 -5.00 -7.53 19.43
C LYS A 157 -3.73 -7.35 18.60
N LYS A 158 -2.95 -8.40 18.45
CA LYS A 158 -1.73 -8.36 17.62
C LYS A 158 -2.02 -8.42 16.12
N GLN A 159 -3.20 -8.89 15.74
CA GLN A 159 -3.62 -8.96 14.34
C GLN A 159 -4.27 -7.66 13.85
N LEU A 160 -4.79 -6.81 14.75
CA LEU A 160 -5.46 -5.56 14.37
C LEU A 160 -4.55 -4.65 13.53
N LEU A 161 -3.28 -4.52 13.90
CA LEU A 161 -2.34 -3.72 13.13
C LEU A 161 -2.17 -4.24 11.69
N TRP A 162 -2.15 -5.55 11.51
CA TRP A 162 -2.02 -6.16 10.20
C TRP A 162 -3.30 -6.06 9.38
N LEU A 163 -4.46 -6.13 10.03
CA LEU A 163 -5.75 -5.85 9.40
C LEU A 163 -5.81 -4.40 8.90
N LEU A 164 -5.39 -3.44 9.73
CA LEU A 164 -5.31 -2.03 9.34
C LEU A 164 -4.31 -1.82 8.20
N THR A 165 -3.15 -2.49 8.25
CA THR A 165 -2.16 -2.41 7.15
C THR A 165 -2.76 -2.90 5.83
N ALA A 166 -3.44 -4.05 5.85
CA ALA A 166 -4.12 -4.59 4.66
C ALA A 166 -5.26 -3.66 4.20
N ALA A 167 -6.06 -3.12 5.13
CA ALA A 167 -7.16 -2.21 4.83
C ALA A 167 -6.66 -0.92 4.16
N ILE A 168 -5.63 -0.28 4.72
CA ILE A 168 -5.01 0.92 4.13
C ILE A 168 -4.48 0.60 2.73
N GLY A 169 -3.74 -0.51 2.58
CA GLY A 169 -3.23 -0.95 1.29
C GLY A 169 -4.36 -1.16 0.28
N MET A 170 -5.42 -1.87 0.65
CA MET A 170 -6.56 -2.15 -0.23
C MET A 170 -7.34 -0.88 -0.59
N VAL A 171 -7.76 -0.08 0.38
CA VAL A 171 -8.50 1.16 0.12
C VAL A 171 -7.70 2.05 -0.81
N THR A 172 -6.45 2.33 -0.48
CA THR A 172 -5.63 3.21 -1.31
C THR A 172 -5.39 2.64 -2.70
N PHE A 173 -5.20 1.31 -2.85
CA PHE A 173 -4.96 0.66 -4.13
C PHE A 173 -6.19 0.69 -5.04
N PHE A 174 -7.35 0.28 -4.52
CA PHE A 174 -8.59 0.24 -5.31
C PHE A 174 -9.07 1.63 -5.75
N TYR A 175 -8.74 2.68 -5.00
CA TYR A 175 -9.03 4.07 -5.39
C TYR A 175 -7.88 4.76 -6.14
N THR A 176 -6.76 4.06 -6.36
CA THR A 176 -5.67 4.53 -7.24
C THR A 176 -5.79 3.95 -8.63
N ARG A 177 -6.20 2.67 -8.73
CA ARG A 177 -6.11 1.90 -9.97
C ARG A 177 -7.49 1.44 -10.43
N GLU A 178 -7.86 1.83 -11.63
CA GLU A 178 -9.10 1.38 -12.29
C GLU A 178 -9.07 -0.12 -12.63
N ASP A 179 -7.88 -0.64 -12.90
CA ASP A 179 -7.63 -2.05 -13.20
C ASP A 179 -7.31 -2.90 -11.96
N ALA A 180 -7.64 -2.39 -10.74
CA ALA A 180 -7.36 -3.09 -9.48
C ALA A 180 -8.01 -4.49 -9.38
N ILE A 181 -9.00 -4.77 -10.20
CA ILE A 181 -9.73 -6.05 -10.26
C ILE A 181 -8.80 -7.27 -10.43
N TRP A 182 -7.62 -7.09 -11.04
CA TRP A 182 -6.67 -8.20 -11.22
C TRP A 182 -6.13 -8.78 -9.89
N VAL A 183 -6.20 -8.03 -8.79
CA VAL A 183 -5.80 -8.49 -7.45
C VAL A 183 -6.89 -9.33 -6.79
N GLU A 184 -8.16 -9.15 -7.16
CA GLU A 184 -9.31 -9.80 -6.50
C GLU A 184 -9.23 -11.34 -6.47
N PRO A 185 -8.85 -12.05 -7.55
CA PRO A 185 -8.72 -13.51 -7.49
C PRO A 185 -7.75 -13.97 -6.40
N PHE A 186 -6.64 -13.27 -6.21
CA PHE A 186 -5.66 -13.58 -5.16
C PHE A 186 -6.23 -13.31 -3.76
N LEU A 187 -7.00 -12.23 -3.60
CA LEU A 187 -7.66 -11.90 -2.35
C LEU A 187 -8.72 -12.93 -2.00
N ILE A 188 -9.53 -13.36 -2.95
CA ILE A 188 -10.56 -14.39 -2.77
C ILE A 188 -9.91 -15.71 -2.34
N VAL A 189 -8.89 -16.18 -3.07
CA VAL A 189 -8.16 -17.41 -2.73
C VAL A 189 -7.55 -17.29 -1.34
N PHE A 190 -6.92 -16.16 -1.01
CA PHE A 190 -6.35 -15.93 0.32
C PHE A 190 -7.42 -16.05 1.41
N VAL A 191 -8.56 -15.39 1.25
CA VAL A 191 -9.65 -15.41 2.24
C VAL A 191 -10.18 -16.83 2.42
N LEU A 192 -10.45 -17.55 1.33
CA LEU A 192 -10.95 -18.93 1.40
C LEU A 192 -9.98 -19.85 2.14
N VAL A 193 -8.68 -19.78 1.81
CA VAL A 193 -7.64 -20.58 2.46
C VAL A 193 -7.48 -20.19 3.94
N TYR A 194 -7.53 -18.89 4.25
CA TYR A 194 -7.44 -18.40 5.62
C TYR A 194 -8.63 -18.85 6.47
N LEU A 195 -9.86 -18.69 5.97
CA LEU A 195 -11.08 -19.13 6.65
C LEU A 195 -11.11 -20.65 6.83
N GLY A 196 -10.74 -21.42 5.82
CA GLY A 196 -10.61 -22.88 5.90
C GLY A 196 -9.63 -23.31 6.99
N ASN A 197 -8.49 -22.63 7.11
CA ASN A 197 -7.52 -22.91 8.17
C ASN A 197 -8.04 -22.52 9.57
N LEU A 198 -8.72 -21.37 9.71
CA LEU A 198 -9.35 -20.98 10.96
C LEU A 198 -10.45 -21.96 11.39
N PHE A 199 -11.24 -22.48 10.43
CA PHE A 199 -12.25 -23.49 10.70
C PHE A 199 -11.63 -24.80 11.24
N VAL A 200 -10.53 -25.26 10.63
CA VAL A 200 -9.81 -26.44 11.15
C VAL A 200 -9.28 -26.22 12.56
N LEU A 201 -8.73 -25.03 12.85
CA LEU A 201 -8.24 -24.68 14.18
C LEU A 201 -9.40 -24.58 15.18
N TRP A 202 -10.52 -23.94 14.80
CA TRP A 202 -11.71 -23.86 15.63
C TRP A 202 -12.25 -25.25 15.98
N ARG A 203 -12.32 -26.15 14.99
CA ARG A 203 -12.80 -27.51 15.18
C ARG A 203 -11.92 -28.35 16.14
N LYS A 204 -10.63 -28.06 16.19
CA LYS A 204 -9.67 -28.72 17.11
C LYS A 204 -9.69 -28.17 18.50
N GLU A 205 -9.75 -26.85 18.64
CA GLU A 205 -9.54 -26.14 19.89
C GLU A 205 -10.84 -25.58 20.49
N HIS A 206 -11.96 -25.61 19.76
CA HIS A 206 -13.27 -25.03 20.08
C HIS A 206 -13.20 -23.57 20.60
N ALA A 207 -12.16 -22.84 20.24
CA ALA A 207 -11.90 -21.52 20.74
C ALA A 207 -12.67 -20.45 19.95
N LYS A 208 -13.54 -19.68 20.61
CA LYS A 208 -14.33 -18.57 20.01
C LYS A 208 -13.47 -17.52 19.32
N VAL A 209 -12.19 -17.41 19.68
CA VAL A 209 -11.24 -16.46 19.06
C VAL A 209 -11.07 -16.67 17.55
N TYR A 210 -11.24 -17.88 17.05
CA TYR A 210 -11.13 -18.16 15.62
C TYR A 210 -12.35 -17.66 14.84
N VAL A 211 -13.52 -17.68 15.46
CA VAL A 211 -14.74 -17.08 14.90
C VAL A 211 -14.59 -15.57 14.81
N ALA A 212 -14.08 -14.92 15.85
CA ALA A 212 -13.82 -13.49 15.84
C ALA A 212 -12.84 -13.11 14.71
N LYS A 213 -11.77 -13.88 14.50
CA LYS A 213 -10.81 -13.66 13.41
C LYS A 213 -11.43 -13.86 12.03
N ALA A 214 -12.34 -14.82 11.87
CA ALA A 214 -13.07 -15.05 10.63
C ALA A 214 -14.00 -13.88 10.28
N VAL A 215 -14.56 -13.20 11.26
CA VAL A 215 -15.33 -11.96 11.03
C VAL A 215 -14.40 -10.79 10.73
N LEU A 216 -13.32 -10.65 11.48
CA LEU A 216 -12.40 -9.53 11.33
C LEU A 216 -11.65 -9.51 10.00
N ILE A 217 -11.46 -10.65 9.32
CA ILE A 217 -10.83 -10.68 8.00
C ILE A 217 -11.67 -9.95 6.94
N LEU A 218 -12.94 -9.71 7.18
CA LEU A 218 -13.81 -8.94 6.29
C LEU A 218 -13.55 -7.43 6.40
N LEU A 219 -12.90 -6.97 7.48
CA LEU A 219 -12.68 -5.54 7.72
C LEU A 219 -11.96 -4.81 6.58
N PRO A 220 -10.85 -5.31 6.00
CA PRO A 220 -10.23 -4.66 4.84
C PRO A 220 -11.18 -4.50 3.65
N PHE A 221 -12.02 -5.50 3.38
CA PHE A 221 -12.99 -5.46 2.27
C PHE A 221 -14.13 -4.47 2.54
N LEU A 222 -14.66 -4.49 3.76
CA LEU A 222 -15.68 -3.53 4.20
C LEU A 222 -15.12 -2.08 4.19
N SER A 223 -13.83 -1.90 4.46
CA SER A 223 -13.19 -0.60 4.38
C SER A 223 -13.14 -0.07 2.95
N VAL A 224 -12.90 -0.91 1.95
CA VAL A 224 -12.96 -0.52 0.53
C VAL A 224 -14.38 -0.10 0.16
N TRP A 225 -15.37 -0.92 0.50
CA TRP A 225 -16.77 -0.62 0.24
C TRP A 225 -17.22 0.67 0.95
N GLY A 226 -16.90 0.80 2.25
CA GLY A 226 -17.25 1.98 3.06
C GLY A 226 -16.61 3.27 2.54
N ALA A 227 -15.34 3.20 2.08
CA ALA A 227 -14.69 4.35 1.45
C ALA A 227 -15.44 4.76 0.16
N GLY A 228 -15.95 3.80 -0.64
CA GLY A 228 -16.77 4.10 -1.82
C GLY A 228 -18.04 4.88 -1.50
N GLN A 229 -18.70 4.56 -0.39
CA GLN A 229 -19.91 5.28 0.04
C GLN A 229 -19.63 6.72 0.52
N LEU A 230 -18.41 7.00 0.97
CA LEU A 230 -18.01 8.35 1.39
C LEU A 230 -17.58 9.23 0.20
N ILE A 231 -17.25 8.61 -0.92
CA ILE A 231 -16.71 9.24 -2.12
C ILE A 231 -17.82 9.53 -3.15
N ALA A 232 -18.85 8.66 -3.18
CA ALA A 232 -20.02 8.79 -4.06
C ALA A 232 -20.93 9.94 -3.60
#